data_827bc53d6607907d1c4c22bef1236edc
#
_entry.id   827bc53d6607907d1c4c22bef1236edc
#
_cell.length_a   1.000
_cell.length_b   1.000
_cell.length_c   1.000
_cell.angle_alpha   90.00
_cell.angle_beta   90.00
_cell.angle_gamma   90.00
#
_symmetry.space_group_name_H-M   'P 1'
#
loop_
_entity.id
_entity.type
_entity.pdbx_description
1 polymer ?
#
loop_
_entity_poly.entity_id
_entity_poly.type
_entity_poly.pdbx_seq_one_letter_code
_entity_poly.pdbx_strand_id
1 'polypeptide(L)'
;MESREAGVERLYPKITGRMSARYYYLIQLRKQLERVIALYVRNSPHQLLADYGCGNKPYEPIVAPFVAQYLGIDLELNPIADIHIAPTGAIQLDAEKLDVVLSTQVLEHVVDPKQYLQEAHRVLKKDGLLILSTHGYWMFHPDPTDFWRWTSTGLRKIVEDEGFEVVYFKGIIGRAAMGLQLFQDGLLFKLPKFLRPLLAIIMQPQIIFFDKITAQ
;
A
#
# COMPACT_ATOMS: atom_id res chain seq x y z
N MET A 1 1.61 -12.86 -12.47
CA MET A 1 1.85 -11.41 -12.61
C MET A 1 0.53 -10.73 -13.01
N GLU A 2 0.05 -9.79 -12.23
CA GLU A 2 -1.18 -9.05 -12.57
C GLU A 2 -0.92 -8.11 -13.76
N SER A 3 -1.90 -8.03 -14.68
CA SER A 3 -1.79 -7.15 -15.85
C SER A 3 -1.87 -5.66 -15.44
N ARG A 4 -1.42 -4.73 -16.31
CA ARG A 4 -1.61 -3.28 -16.10
C ARG A 4 -3.07 -2.91 -15.85
N GLU A 5 -4.02 -3.63 -16.45
CA GLU A 5 -5.46 -3.45 -16.20
C GLU A 5 -5.85 -3.75 -14.75
N ALA A 6 -5.21 -4.73 -14.10
CA ALA A 6 -5.42 -5.01 -12.69
C ALA A 6 -4.93 -3.88 -11.78
N GLY A 7 -3.86 -3.17 -12.16
CA GLY A 7 -3.38 -1.98 -11.45
C GLY A 7 -4.38 -0.82 -11.50
N VAL A 8 -4.96 -0.56 -12.67
CA VAL A 8 -5.99 0.48 -12.82
C VAL A 8 -7.24 0.14 -12.00
N GLU A 9 -7.66 -1.13 -11.98
CA GLU A 9 -8.80 -1.56 -11.19
C GLU A 9 -8.52 -1.50 -9.68
N ARG A 10 -7.26 -1.70 -9.25
CA ARG A 10 -6.85 -1.50 -7.86
C ARG A 10 -6.99 -0.04 -7.43
N LEU A 11 -6.64 0.90 -8.30
CA LEU A 11 -6.76 2.34 -8.04
C LEU A 11 -8.20 2.84 -8.15
N TYR A 12 -8.96 2.33 -9.15
CA TYR A 12 -10.35 2.70 -9.43
C TYR A 12 -11.26 1.47 -9.41
N PRO A 13 -11.49 0.87 -8.22
CA PRO A 13 -12.26 -0.36 -8.12
C PRO A 13 -13.71 -0.14 -8.53
N LYS A 14 -14.31 -1.15 -9.17
CA LYS A 14 -15.74 -1.20 -9.48
C LYS A 14 -16.42 -2.21 -8.55
N ILE A 15 -17.62 -1.88 -8.08
CA ILE A 15 -18.36 -2.78 -7.17
C ILE A 15 -18.73 -4.11 -7.83
N THR A 16 -18.75 -4.17 -9.16
CA THR A 16 -18.98 -5.38 -9.95
C THR A 16 -17.71 -5.94 -10.58
N GLY A 17 -16.56 -5.30 -10.32
CA GLY A 17 -15.27 -5.67 -10.90
C GLY A 17 -14.56 -6.81 -10.15
N ARG A 18 -13.37 -7.14 -10.60
CA ARG A 18 -12.52 -8.19 -9.98
C ARG A 18 -12.17 -7.88 -8.53
N MET A 19 -12.01 -6.58 -8.20
CA MET A 19 -11.70 -6.06 -6.85
C MET A 19 -12.95 -5.71 -6.04
N SER A 20 -14.14 -6.17 -6.45
CA SER A 20 -15.43 -5.84 -5.80
C SER A 20 -15.45 -6.11 -4.30
N ALA A 21 -14.87 -7.21 -3.86
CA ALA A 21 -14.80 -7.55 -2.43
C ALA A 21 -13.90 -6.61 -1.60
N ARG A 22 -13.08 -5.81 -2.25
CA ARG A 22 -12.17 -4.83 -1.64
C ARG A 22 -12.51 -3.39 -2.01
N TYR A 23 -13.66 -3.21 -2.63
CA TYR A 23 -14.11 -1.94 -3.22
C TYR A 23 -13.94 -0.76 -2.27
N TYR A 24 -14.54 -0.82 -1.09
CA TYR A 24 -14.50 0.28 -0.14
C TYR A 24 -13.10 0.54 0.42
N TYR A 25 -12.42 -0.52 0.82
CA TYR A 25 -11.06 -0.45 1.32
C TYR A 25 -10.11 0.24 0.32
N LEU A 26 -10.13 -0.16 -0.95
CA LEU A 26 -9.29 0.42 -1.99
C LEU A 26 -9.61 1.90 -2.25
N ILE A 27 -10.88 2.29 -2.22
CA ILE A 27 -11.28 3.70 -2.30
C ILE A 27 -10.71 4.50 -1.12
N GLN A 28 -10.78 3.98 0.11
CA GLN A 28 -10.26 4.67 1.27
C GLN A 28 -8.73 4.74 1.26
N LEU A 29 -8.05 3.67 0.85
CA LEU A 29 -6.60 3.67 0.66
C LEU A 29 -6.17 4.75 -0.34
N ARG A 30 -6.79 4.78 -1.52
CA ARG A 30 -6.52 5.82 -2.52
C ARG A 30 -6.73 7.23 -1.96
N LYS A 31 -7.87 7.49 -1.31
CA LYS A 31 -8.16 8.81 -0.71
C LYS A 31 -7.11 9.23 0.32
N GLN A 32 -6.62 8.29 1.13
CA GLN A 32 -5.55 8.60 2.09
C GLN A 32 -4.22 8.87 1.38
N LEU A 33 -3.88 8.12 0.34
CA LEU A 33 -2.68 8.38 -0.48
C LEU A 33 -2.77 9.75 -1.17
N GLU A 34 -3.86 10.06 -1.86
CA GLU A 34 -4.11 11.38 -2.49
C GLU A 34 -3.96 12.50 -1.48
N ARG A 35 -4.53 12.33 -0.27
CA ARG A 35 -4.42 13.31 0.82
C ARG A 35 -2.97 13.51 1.29
N VAL A 36 -2.25 12.42 1.54
CA VAL A 36 -0.87 12.48 2.02
C VAL A 36 0.05 13.08 0.96
N ILE A 37 -0.13 12.69 -0.30
CA ILE A 37 0.60 13.27 -1.43
C ILE A 37 0.36 14.79 -1.49
N ALA A 38 -0.89 15.24 -1.43
CA ALA A 38 -1.22 16.67 -1.48
C ALA A 38 -0.67 17.46 -0.29
N LEU A 39 -0.54 16.85 0.89
CA LEU A 39 -0.06 17.53 2.11
C LEU A 39 1.46 17.56 2.21
N TYR A 40 2.15 16.51 1.80
CA TYR A 40 3.55 16.30 2.12
C TYR A 40 4.47 16.18 0.90
N VAL A 41 3.97 15.78 -0.28
CA VAL A 41 4.77 15.74 -1.50
C VAL A 41 4.78 17.13 -2.11
N ARG A 42 5.96 17.74 -2.15
CA ARG A 42 6.14 19.07 -2.74
C ARG A 42 6.00 18.95 -4.26
N ASN A 43 5.16 19.76 -4.85
CA ASN A 43 5.11 19.86 -6.31
C ASN A 43 6.39 20.58 -6.80
N SER A 44 7.42 19.79 -7.10
CA SER A 44 8.73 20.28 -7.50
C SER A 44 9.21 19.60 -8.78
N PRO A 45 9.68 20.36 -9.78
CA PRO A 45 10.20 19.80 -11.03
C PRO A 45 11.49 18.98 -10.85
N HIS A 46 12.04 18.90 -9.65
CA HIS A 46 13.26 18.17 -9.36
C HIS A 46 13.08 17.02 -8.37
N GLN A 47 11.85 16.79 -7.88
CA GLN A 47 11.58 15.77 -6.86
C GLN A 47 11.57 14.37 -7.48
N LEU A 48 12.38 13.47 -6.91
CA LEU A 48 12.43 12.05 -7.29
C LEU A 48 11.66 11.22 -6.27
N LEU A 49 10.71 10.42 -6.75
CA LEU A 49 9.96 9.47 -5.94
C LEU A 49 10.20 8.06 -6.43
N ALA A 50 10.44 7.15 -5.50
CA ALA A 50 10.45 5.73 -5.79
C ALA A 50 9.30 5.00 -5.07
N ASP A 51 8.60 4.13 -5.80
CA ASP A 51 7.59 3.18 -5.29
C ASP A 51 8.28 1.86 -4.98
N TYR A 52 8.52 1.60 -3.69
CA TYR A 52 9.27 0.46 -3.18
C TYR A 52 8.34 -0.73 -2.97
N GLY A 53 8.48 -1.74 -3.80
CA GLY A 53 7.51 -2.82 -4.01
C GLY A 53 6.42 -2.40 -4.99
N CYS A 54 6.84 -1.82 -6.14
CA CYS A 54 5.93 -1.14 -7.07
C CYS A 54 4.91 -2.06 -7.75
N GLY A 55 5.14 -3.37 -7.79
CA GLY A 55 4.28 -4.31 -8.53
C GLY A 55 4.09 -3.86 -9.98
N ASN A 56 2.84 -3.61 -10.36
CA ASN A 56 2.48 -3.09 -11.68
C ASN A 56 2.24 -1.55 -11.70
N LYS A 57 2.84 -0.83 -10.76
CA LYS A 57 2.77 0.64 -10.61
C LYS A 57 1.34 1.19 -10.53
N PRO A 58 0.47 0.67 -9.66
CA PRO A 58 -0.94 1.08 -9.63
C PRO A 58 -1.13 2.54 -9.20
N TYR A 59 -0.20 3.10 -8.43
CA TYR A 59 -0.30 4.45 -7.85
C TYR A 59 0.39 5.53 -8.68
N GLU A 60 1.11 5.17 -9.75
CA GLU A 60 1.77 6.11 -10.65
C GLU A 60 0.84 7.24 -11.12
N PRO A 61 -0.44 7.00 -11.54
CA PRO A 61 -1.31 8.06 -12.03
C PRO A 61 -1.64 9.15 -11.02
N ILE A 62 -1.63 8.85 -9.72
CA ILE A 62 -1.92 9.84 -8.66
C ILE A 62 -0.66 10.48 -8.09
N VAL A 63 0.53 9.94 -8.36
CA VAL A 63 1.81 10.44 -7.85
C VAL A 63 2.56 11.25 -8.92
N ALA A 64 2.64 10.74 -10.14
CA ALA A 64 3.41 11.34 -11.24
C ALA A 64 3.15 12.84 -11.48
N PRO A 65 1.93 13.38 -11.30
CA PRO A 65 1.69 14.80 -11.45
C PRO A 65 2.44 15.71 -10.45
N PHE A 66 2.96 15.16 -9.36
CA PHE A 66 3.59 15.93 -8.27
C PHE A 66 5.11 15.83 -8.24
N VAL A 67 5.71 14.96 -9.06
CA VAL A 67 7.15 14.66 -9.03
C VAL A 67 7.77 14.77 -10.41
N ALA A 68 9.08 15.02 -10.47
CA ALA A 68 9.81 15.04 -11.74
C ALA A 68 9.91 13.65 -12.35
N GLN A 69 10.07 12.64 -11.50
CA GLN A 69 10.22 11.26 -11.93
C GLN A 69 9.62 10.32 -10.88
N TYR A 70 8.83 9.35 -11.35
CA TYR A 70 8.33 8.21 -10.59
C TYR A 70 9.12 6.98 -11.02
N LEU A 71 9.81 6.34 -10.07
CA LEU A 71 10.63 5.15 -10.26
C LEU A 71 10.00 3.96 -9.55
N GLY A 72 9.82 2.84 -10.23
CA GLY A 72 9.41 1.59 -9.60
C GLY A 72 10.62 0.80 -9.11
N ILE A 73 10.62 0.43 -7.83
CA ILE A 73 11.61 -0.48 -7.23
C ILE A 73 10.92 -1.79 -6.90
N ASP A 74 11.46 -2.92 -7.37
CA ASP A 74 10.89 -4.24 -7.07
C ASP A 74 11.95 -5.35 -7.20
N LEU A 75 11.55 -6.59 -6.94
CA LEU A 75 12.37 -7.77 -7.13
C LEU A 75 12.83 -7.92 -8.59
N GLU A 76 13.98 -8.56 -8.81
CA GLU A 76 14.58 -8.77 -10.14
C GLU A 76 13.63 -9.41 -11.17
N LEU A 77 12.68 -10.21 -10.70
CA LEU A 77 11.69 -10.88 -11.55
C LEU A 77 10.57 -9.95 -12.05
N ASN A 78 10.49 -8.73 -11.58
CA ASN A 78 9.49 -7.76 -12.04
C ASN A 78 10.04 -6.92 -13.22
N PRO A 79 9.62 -7.18 -14.46
CA PRO A 79 10.13 -6.48 -15.64
C PRO A 79 9.62 -5.04 -15.78
N ILE A 80 8.69 -4.61 -14.90
CA ILE A 80 8.14 -3.24 -14.90
C ILE A 80 8.96 -2.33 -13.97
N ALA A 81 9.74 -2.91 -13.07
CA ALA A 81 10.60 -2.15 -12.18
C ALA A 81 11.69 -1.41 -12.97
N ASP A 82 11.97 -0.18 -12.57
CA ASP A 82 13.06 0.63 -13.12
C ASP A 82 14.38 0.34 -12.39
N ILE A 83 14.28 -0.04 -11.12
CA ILE A 83 15.40 -0.37 -10.23
C ILE A 83 15.09 -1.70 -9.54
N HIS A 84 16.09 -2.56 -9.41
CA HIS A 84 15.91 -3.86 -8.79
C HIS A 84 16.47 -3.92 -7.36
N ILE A 85 15.85 -4.78 -6.57
CA ILE A 85 16.33 -5.16 -5.25
C ILE A 85 17.28 -6.35 -5.42
N ALA A 86 18.50 -6.24 -4.93
CA ALA A 86 19.46 -7.34 -4.94
C ALA A 86 18.99 -8.51 -4.06
N PRO A 87 19.49 -9.74 -4.26
CA PRO A 87 19.15 -10.88 -3.39
C PRO A 87 19.51 -10.66 -1.90
N THR A 88 20.40 -9.72 -1.61
CA THR A 88 20.75 -9.28 -0.25
C THR A 88 19.69 -8.37 0.39
N GLY A 89 18.66 -7.96 -0.34
CA GLY A 89 17.65 -6.99 0.10
C GLY A 89 18.04 -5.53 -0.18
N ALA A 90 19.25 -5.26 -0.67
CA ALA A 90 19.71 -3.90 -0.96
C ALA A 90 19.09 -3.35 -2.25
N ILE A 91 18.63 -2.11 -2.22
CA ILE A 91 18.17 -1.38 -3.40
C ILE A 91 19.40 -0.99 -4.23
N GLN A 92 19.38 -1.28 -5.53
CA GLN A 92 20.48 -0.94 -6.46
C GLN A 92 20.48 0.56 -6.79
N LEU A 93 20.59 1.38 -5.75
CA LEU A 93 20.65 2.83 -5.82
C LEU A 93 21.60 3.35 -4.73
N ASP A 94 22.33 4.42 -5.05
CA ASP A 94 23.19 5.09 -4.07
C ASP A 94 22.34 5.68 -2.91
N ALA A 95 23.01 5.95 -1.78
CA ALA A 95 22.41 6.64 -0.65
C ALA A 95 21.98 8.08 -1.02
N GLU A 96 20.98 8.60 -0.34
CA GLU A 96 20.55 10.00 -0.40
C GLU A 96 20.17 10.48 -1.82
N LYS A 97 19.52 9.63 -2.61
CA LYS A 97 19.08 9.97 -3.99
C LYS A 97 17.63 10.40 -4.08
N LEU A 98 16.76 9.87 -3.22
CA LEU A 98 15.31 10.05 -3.34
C LEU A 98 14.79 11.13 -2.39
N ASP A 99 13.85 11.91 -2.87
CA ASP A 99 13.11 12.87 -2.04
C ASP A 99 11.94 12.17 -1.32
N VAL A 100 11.33 11.17 -1.97
CA VAL A 100 10.20 10.41 -1.45
C VAL A 100 10.36 8.93 -1.74
N VAL A 101 10.08 8.09 -0.76
CA VAL A 101 9.84 6.65 -0.92
C VAL A 101 8.37 6.39 -0.63
N LEU A 102 7.66 5.82 -1.57
CA LEU A 102 6.31 5.28 -1.41
C LEU A 102 6.40 3.78 -1.21
N SER A 103 5.72 3.23 -0.21
CA SER A 103 5.60 1.80 0.03
C SER A 103 4.17 1.46 0.40
N THR A 104 3.44 0.82 -0.50
CA THR A 104 2.00 0.60 -0.32
C THR A 104 1.67 -0.88 -0.28
N GLN A 105 1.34 -1.40 0.91
CA GLN A 105 0.97 -2.80 1.13
C GLN A 105 2.10 -3.77 0.71
N VAL A 106 3.29 -3.51 1.23
CA VAL A 106 4.51 -4.29 0.97
C VAL A 106 5.13 -4.82 2.26
N LEU A 107 5.14 -4.01 3.34
CA LEU A 107 5.85 -4.33 4.58
C LEU A 107 5.39 -5.65 5.23
N GLU A 108 4.14 -6.05 5.01
CA GLU A 108 3.60 -7.34 5.46
C GLU A 108 4.20 -8.55 4.74
N HIS A 109 4.78 -8.35 3.57
CA HIS A 109 5.33 -9.40 2.69
C HIS A 109 6.85 -9.56 2.79
N VAL A 110 7.55 -8.67 3.49
CA VAL A 110 9.01 -8.73 3.58
C VAL A 110 9.47 -9.64 4.72
N VAL A 111 10.56 -10.36 4.49
CA VAL A 111 11.11 -11.29 5.49
C VAL A 111 11.69 -10.53 6.68
N ASP A 112 12.45 -9.45 6.41
CA ASP A 112 13.06 -8.59 7.42
C ASP A 112 12.57 -7.13 7.27
N PRO A 113 11.55 -6.74 8.04
CA PRO A 113 11.02 -5.38 8.02
C PRO A 113 12.02 -4.30 8.45
N LYS A 114 12.99 -4.65 9.31
CA LYS A 114 14.03 -3.70 9.74
C LYS A 114 14.97 -3.38 8.58
N GLN A 115 15.50 -4.40 7.94
CA GLN A 115 16.35 -4.22 6.76
C GLN A 115 15.63 -3.43 5.66
N TYR A 116 14.35 -3.71 5.42
CA TYR A 116 13.50 -2.99 4.46
C TYR A 116 13.42 -1.50 4.77
N LEU A 117 13.18 -1.14 6.04
CA LEU A 117 13.11 0.24 6.50
C LEU A 117 14.49 0.92 6.46
N GLN A 118 15.56 0.22 6.81
CA GLN A 118 16.95 0.73 6.72
C GLN A 118 17.32 1.06 5.27
N GLU A 119 16.96 0.22 4.30
CA GLU A 119 17.18 0.50 2.89
C GLU A 119 16.35 1.71 2.40
N ALA A 120 15.09 1.80 2.81
CA ALA A 120 14.27 2.98 2.52
C ALA A 120 14.92 4.26 3.11
N HIS A 121 15.42 4.19 4.35
CA HIS A 121 16.11 5.30 4.99
C HIS A 121 17.42 5.65 4.28
N ARG A 122 18.21 4.66 3.88
CA ARG A 122 19.48 4.85 3.20
C ARG A 122 19.37 5.59 1.86
N VAL A 123 18.35 5.25 1.07
CA VAL A 123 18.16 5.87 -0.26
C VAL A 123 17.48 7.23 -0.21
N LEU A 124 16.79 7.54 0.89
CA LEU A 124 16.20 8.87 1.11
C LEU A 124 17.27 9.91 1.40
N LYS A 125 17.11 11.09 0.83
CA LYS A 125 17.88 12.28 1.21
C LYS A 125 17.61 12.65 2.67
N LYS A 126 18.48 13.46 3.25
CA LYS A 126 18.21 14.12 4.52
C LYS A 126 16.86 14.86 4.41
N ASP A 127 16.00 14.70 5.40
CA ASP A 127 14.64 15.25 5.44
C ASP A 127 13.72 14.71 4.33
N GLY A 128 14.07 13.59 3.69
CA GLY A 128 13.24 12.87 2.73
C GLY A 128 12.01 12.23 3.38
N LEU A 129 10.99 11.93 2.60
CA LEU A 129 9.69 11.45 3.08
C LEU A 129 9.49 9.97 2.78
N LEU A 130 9.15 9.17 3.80
CA LEU A 130 8.61 7.82 3.64
C LEU A 130 7.09 7.87 3.76
N ILE A 131 6.37 7.47 2.71
CA ILE A 131 4.92 7.24 2.71
C ILE A 131 4.69 5.73 2.76
N LEU A 132 4.29 5.23 3.94
CA LEU A 132 4.15 3.80 4.19
C LEU A 132 2.70 3.42 4.48
N SER A 133 2.20 2.37 3.85
CA SER A 133 0.97 1.71 4.27
C SER A 133 1.14 0.20 4.36
N THR A 134 0.52 -0.43 5.36
CA THR A 134 0.58 -1.88 5.58
C THR A 134 -0.66 -2.36 6.34
N HIS A 135 -0.81 -3.67 6.48
CA HIS A 135 -1.97 -4.27 7.13
C HIS A 135 -1.82 -4.38 8.66
N GLY A 136 -2.84 -3.85 9.37
CA GLY A 136 -3.09 -4.18 10.78
C GLY A 136 -3.91 -5.47 10.89
N TYR A 137 -5.24 -5.34 10.86
CA TYR A 137 -6.14 -6.48 10.76
C TYR A 137 -6.41 -6.79 9.30
N TRP A 138 -6.05 -7.99 8.86
CA TRP A 138 -6.28 -8.45 7.50
C TRP A 138 -6.24 -9.96 7.44
N MET A 139 -6.91 -10.55 6.44
CA MET A 139 -6.83 -11.97 6.18
C MET A 139 -5.44 -12.37 5.67
N PHE A 140 -5.08 -13.64 5.85
CA PHE A 140 -3.90 -14.21 5.22
C PHE A 140 -4.02 -14.18 3.69
N HIS A 141 -3.02 -13.61 3.01
CA HIS A 141 -2.99 -13.45 1.55
C HIS A 141 -1.55 -13.51 1.02
N PRO A 142 -1.02 -14.74 0.78
CA PRO A 142 0.35 -14.90 0.31
C PRO A 142 0.51 -14.38 -1.13
N ASP A 143 1.23 -13.25 -1.27
CA ASP A 143 1.52 -12.63 -2.57
C ASP A 143 2.96 -12.02 -2.59
N PRO A 144 4.01 -12.83 -2.77
CA PRO A 144 4.07 -14.32 -2.74
C PRO A 144 4.04 -14.91 -1.33
N THR A 145 4.35 -14.14 -0.31
CA THR A 145 4.41 -14.54 1.12
C THR A 145 3.66 -13.52 1.96
N ASP A 146 3.29 -13.87 3.19
CA ASP A 146 2.53 -12.98 4.08
C ASP A 146 2.96 -13.27 5.52
N PHE A 147 3.80 -12.39 6.09
CA PHE A 147 4.48 -12.62 7.36
C PHE A 147 3.86 -11.83 8.51
N TRP A 148 3.44 -10.56 8.26
CA TRP A 148 3.25 -9.62 9.34
C TRP A 148 1.86 -9.01 9.39
N ARG A 149 1.40 -8.77 10.64
CA ARG A 149 0.26 -7.92 10.97
C ARG A 149 0.68 -6.96 12.07
N TRP A 150 0.33 -5.72 11.91
CA TRP A 150 0.86 -4.65 12.73
C TRP A 150 -0.22 -4.05 13.64
N THR A 151 0.05 -3.98 14.94
CA THR A 151 -0.67 -3.02 15.78
C THR A 151 -0.17 -1.60 15.47
N SER A 152 -0.99 -0.58 15.72
CA SER A 152 -0.58 0.82 15.50
C SER A 152 0.69 1.19 16.28
N THR A 153 0.79 0.74 17.53
CA THR A 153 1.98 0.97 18.37
C THR A 153 3.19 0.20 17.87
N GLY A 154 3.02 -1.06 17.45
CA GLY A 154 4.11 -1.87 16.92
C GLY A 154 4.67 -1.34 15.61
N LEU A 155 3.79 -0.89 14.69
CA LEU A 155 4.22 -0.29 13.43
C LEU A 155 4.97 1.03 13.66
N ARG A 156 4.45 1.89 14.53
CA ARG A 156 5.12 3.15 14.87
C ARG A 156 6.50 2.87 15.48
N LYS A 157 6.58 1.95 16.42
CA LYS A 157 7.83 1.60 17.08
C LYS A 157 8.91 1.13 16.10
N ILE A 158 8.59 0.17 15.21
CA ILE A 158 9.60 -0.34 14.27
C ILE A 158 10.07 0.72 13.27
N VAL A 159 9.19 1.62 12.85
CA VAL A 159 9.52 2.74 11.95
C VAL A 159 10.43 3.77 12.67
N GLU A 160 10.11 4.10 13.92
CA GLU A 160 10.91 5.03 14.74
C GLU A 160 12.27 4.42 15.15
N ASP A 161 12.32 3.12 15.46
CA ASP A 161 13.57 2.40 15.77
C ASP A 161 14.58 2.44 14.60
N GLU A 162 14.08 2.55 13.35
CA GLU A 162 14.93 2.64 12.14
C GLU A 162 15.16 4.11 11.68
N GLY A 163 14.99 5.09 12.57
CA GLY A 163 15.43 6.47 12.40
C GLY A 163 14.41 7.42 11.76
N PHE A 164 13.17 6.99 11.55
CA PHE A 164 12.12 7.85 11.03
C PHE A 164 11.35 8.59 12.15
N GLU A 165 10.91 9.80 11.88
CA GLU A 165 9.91 10.51 12.69
C GLU A 165 8.52 10.32 12.08
N VAL A 166 7.55 9.81 12.86
CA VAL A 166 6.19 9.58 12.38
C VAL A 166 5.35 10.86 12.53
N VAL A 167 5.30 11.66 11.48
CA VAL A 167 4.55 12.93 11.42
C VAL A 167 3.06 12.80 11.12
N TYR A 168 2.65 11.68 10.54
CA TYR A 168 1.25 11.39 10.23
C TYR A 168 0.95 9.90 10.37
N PHE A 169 -0.13 9.56 11.05
CA PHE A 169 -0.58 8.17 11.22
C PHE A 169 -2.10 8.10 11.18
N LYS A 170 -2.67 7.29 10.28
CA LYS A 170 -4.13 7.18 10.11
C LYS A 170 -4.52 5.74 9.80
N GLY A 171 -5.55 5.23 10.47
CA GLY A 171 -6.26 4.02 10.05
C GLY A 171 -7.07 4.26 8.78
N ILE A 172 -7.08 3.28 7.86
CA ILE A 172 -7.77 3.41 6.56
C ILE A 172 -9.26 3.19 6.70
N ILE A 173 -9.68 2.16 7.46
CA ILE A 173 -11.09 1.88 7.78
C ILE A 173 -11.24 1.56 9.28
N GLY A 174 -12.41 1.85 9.82
CA GLY A 174 -12.74 1.61 11.22
C GLY A 174 -12.90 0.13 11.58
N ARG A 175 -12.88 -0.15 12.90
CA ARG A 175 -12.90 -1.54 13.43
C ARG A 175 -14.15 -2.32 13.03
N ALA A 176 -15.35 -1.70 13.05
CA ALA A 176 -16.58 -2.38 12.67
C ALA A 176 -16.61 -2.72 11.17
N ALA A 177 -16.18 -1.77 10.32
CA ALA A 177 -16.03 -1.99 8.88
C ALA A 177 -15.02 -3.10 8.58
N MET A 178 -13.88 -3.11 9.29
CA MET A 178 -12.88 -4.18 9.17
C MET A 178 -13.43 -5.54 9.62
N GLY A 179 -14.20 -5.60 10.69
CA GLY A 179 -14.87 -6.83 11.12
C GLY A 179 -15.79 -7.41 10.04
N LEU A 180 -16.60 -6.57 9.41
CA LEU A 180 -17.47 -6.95 8.29
C LEU A 180 -16.66 -7.33 7.03
N GLN A 181 -15.55 -6.64 6.77
CA GLN A 181 -14.65 -7.00 5.67
C GLN A 181 -14.06 -8.40 5.87
N LEU A 182 -13.57 -8.73 7.07
CA LEU A 182 -13.05 -10.05 7.38
C LEU A 182 -14.13 -11.14 7.33
N PHE A 183 -15.35 -10.83 7.78
CA PHE A 183 -16.49 -11.73 7.66
C PHE A 183 -16.82 -12.01 6.20
N GLN A 184 -16.91 -10.97 5.36
CA GLN A 184 -17.10 -11.12 3.92
C GLN A 184 -16.01 -11.99 3.29
N ASP A 185 -14.74 -11.74 3.61
CA ASP A 185 -13.60 -12.48 3.08
C ASP A 185 -13.68 -13.97 3.46
N GLY A 186 -14.06 -14.28 4.69
CA GLY A 186 -14.28 -15.66 5.14
C GLY A 186 -15.35 -16.39 4.35
N LEU A 187 -16.43 -15.71 3.97
CA LEU A 187 -17.50 -16.29 3.13
C LEU A 187 -17.06 -16.47 1.68
N LEU A 188 -16.25 -15.54 1.13
CA LEU A 188 -15.79 -15.58 -0.25
C LEU A 188 -15.01 -16.85 -0.59
N PHE A 189 -14.25 -17.40 0.37
CA PHE A 189 -13.53 -18.66 0.16
C PHE A 189 -14.44 -19.87 -0.05
N LYS A 190 -15.64 -19.82 0.51
CA LYS A 190 -16.62 -20.91 0.41
C LYS A 190 -17.52 -20.79 -0.82
N LEU A 191 -17.59 -19.61 -1.43
CA LEU A 191 -18.50 -19.35 -2.55
C LEU A 191 -17.85 -19.64 -3.91
N PRO A 192 -18.62 -20.21 -4.86
CA PRO A 192 -18.26 -20.28 -6.27
C PRO A 192 -17.91 -18.88 -6.82
N LYS A 193 -16.94 -18.81 -7.73
CA LYS A 193 -16.43 -17.53 -8.25
C LYS A 193 -17.53 -16.61 -8.80
N PHE A 194 -18.56 -17.17 -9.46
CA PHE A 194 -19.65 -16.40 -10.06
C PHE A 194 -20.60 -15.75 -9.04
N LEU A 195 -20.65 -16.24 -7.79
CA LEU A 195 -21.44 -15.64 -6.69
C LEU A 195 -20.71 -14.58 -5.89
N ARG A 196 -19.39 -14.48 -6.02
CA ARG A 196 -18.57 -13.53 -5.27
C ARG A 196 -18.94 -12.07 -5.49
N PRO A 197 -19.21 -11.60 -6.73
CA PRO A 197 -19.67 -10.24 -6.96
C PRO A 197 -21.01 -9.92 -6.27
N LEU A 198 -21.92 -10.89 -6.23
CA LEU A 198 -23.21 -10.72 -5.55
C LEU A 198 -23.01 -10.51 -4.03
N LEU A 199 -22.16 -11.33 -3.40
CA LEU A 199 -21.81 -11.12 -1.98
C LEU A 199 -21.20 -9.74 -1.75
N ALA A 200 -20.30 -9.29 -2.62
CA ALA A 200 -19.70 -7.97 -2.53
C ALA A 200 -20.76 -6.84 -2.64
N ILE A 201 -21.68 -6.92 -3.59
CA ILE A 201 -22.77 -5.96 -3.76
C ILE A 201 -23.63 -5.86 -2.49
N ILE A 202 -23.83 -6.97 -1.79
CA ILE A 202 -24.60 -7.00 -0.54
C ILE A 202 -23.76 -6.44 0.63
N MET A 203 -22.50 -6.85 0.76
CA MET A 203 -21.68 -6.56 1.94
C MET A 203 -21.03 -5.16 1.91
N GLN A 204 -20.61 -4.67 0.74
CA GLN A 204 -19.89 -3.40 0.66
C GLN A 204 -20.72 -2.18 1.14
N PRO A 205 -22.03 -2.05 0.85
CA PRO A 205 -22.84 -0.98 1.43
C PRO A 205 -22.88 -1.01 2.97
N GLN A 206 -22.91 -2.21 3.57
CA GLN A 206 -22.89 -2.37 5.03
C GLN A 206 -21.53 -1.95 5.60
N ILE A 207 -20.44 -2.36 4.97
CA ILE A 207 -19.08 -1.95 5.35
C ILE A 207 -18.97 -0.42 5.32
N ILE A 208 -19.45 0.22 4.26
CA ILE A 208 -19.50 1.69 4.12
C ILE A 208 -20.30 2.35 5.25
N PHE A 209 -21.49 1.82 5.51
CA PHE A 209 -22.39 2.37 6.54
C PHE A 209 -21.75 2.30 7.93
N PHE A 210 -21.24 1.12 8.30
CA PHE A 210 -20.63 0.93 9.62
C PHE A 210 -19.30 1.69 9.77
N ASP A 211 -18.54 1.89 8.71
CA ASP A 211 -17.37 2.75 8.77
C ASP A 211 -17.75 4.19 9.11
N LYS A 212 -18.76 4.75 8.42
CA LYS A 212 -19.22 6.13 8.63
C LYS A 212 -19.74 6.41 10.03
N ILE A 213 -20.43 5.45 10.66
CA ILE A 213 -21.01 5.63 12.00
C ILE A 213 -20.06 5.28 13.13
N THR A 214 -18.97 4.54 12.85
CA THR A 214 -18.00 4.10 13.86
C THR A 214 -16.60 4.67 13.64
N ALA A 215 -16.37 5.45 12.57
CA ALA A 215 -15.12 6.15 12.34
C ALA A 215 -14.89 7.18 13.45
N GLN A 216 -13.77 7.08 14.14
CA GLN A 216 -13.27 8.03 15.14
C GLN A 216 -12.20 8.92 14.52
#